data_6f0a549f7b6a293439373c41b77c5934
#
_entry.id   6f0a549f7b6a293439373c41b77c5934
#
_cell.length_a   1.000
_cell.length_b   1.000
_cell.length_c   1.000
_cell.angle_alpha   90.00
_cell.angle_beta   90.00
_cell.angle_gamma   90.00
#
_symmetry.space_group_name_H-M   'P 1'
#
loop_
_entity.id
_entity.type
_entity.pdbx_description
1 polymer ?
#
loop_
_entity_poly.entity_id
_entity_poly.type
_entity_poly.pdbx_seq_one_letter_code
_entity_poly.pdbx_strand_id
1 'polypeptide(L)'
;QEHVKSYYLDSRNQTFELPPLTQQEEADVCVIGAGFFGLSAALELAEKGKKVIVLEGARVGFGASGRSGGQAINGFEEGIDEYIAQVGFDKAKKLWDMSLEAIDIIDERIAKYGIQCDWKKGYATLALNERRMDDLIEMEKASHATFGYDKMQLWDKAKLKQRLGSDIYVGGL
;
A
#
# COMPACT_ATOMS: atom_id res chain seq x y z
N GLN A 1 2.68 15.08 -21.73
CA GLN A 1 2.37 15.97 -20.59
C GLN A 1 3.47 15.85 -19.53
N GLU A 2 3.87 16.96 -18.94
CA GLU A 2 4.78 16.95 -17.80
C GLU A 2 4.05 16.59 -16.51
N HIS A 3 4.73 15.87 -15.62
CA HIS A 3 4.22 15.64 -14.27
C HIS A 3 4.04 16.97 -13.52
N VAL A 4 3.05 17.02 -12.63
CA VAL A 4 2.99 18.12 -11.66
C VAL A 4 4.23 18.09 -10.76
N LYS A 5 4.80 19.23 -10.47
CA LYS A 5 5.92 19.36 -9.54
C LYS A 5 5.45 18.95 -8.15
N SER A 6 5.98 17.86 -7.63
CA SER A 6 5.61 17.30 -6.33
C SER A 6 6.81 16.60 -5.70
N TYR A 7 6.76 16.44 -4.38
CA TYR A 7 7.74 15.67 -3.64
C TYR A 7 7.93 14.25 -4.22
N TYR A 8 6.84 13.59 -4.58
CA TYR A 8 6.86 12.21 -5.11
C TYR A 8 7.53 12.10 -6.47
N LEU A 9 7.44 13.14 -7.28
CA LEU A 9 8.18 13.22 -8.53
C LEU A 9 9.68 13.41 -8.29
N ASP A 10 10.03 14.30 -7.38
CA ASP A 10 11.42 14.67 -7.12
C ASP A 10 12.18 13.57 -6.34
N SER A 11 11.48 12.83 -5.47
CA SER A 11 12.06 11.75 -4.67
C SER A 11 12.11 10.39 -5.37
N ARG A 12 11.67 10.29 -6.62
CA ARG A 12 11.70 9.01 -7.35
C ARG A 12 13.12 8.53 -7.59
N ASN A 13 13.36 7.24 -7.41
CA ASN A 13 14.68 6.63 -7.61
C ASN A 13 14.98 6.29 -9.08
N GLN A 14 13.95 6.20 -9.93
CA GLN A 14 14.09 5.82 -11.34
C GLN A 14 13.20 6.67 -12.24
N THR A 15 13.68 6.88 -13.46
CA THR A 15 12.94 7.55 -14.54
C THR A 15 12.90 6.63 -15.74
N PHE A 16 11.72 6.43 -16.30
CA PHE A 16 11.55 5.68 -17.52
C PHE A 16 11.06 6.61 -18.63
N GLU A 17 11.75 6.59 -19.75
CA GLU A 17 11.28 7.18 -20.99
C GLU A 17 10.91 6.04 -21.94
N LEU A 18 9.63 5.87 -22.17
CA LEU A 18 9.12 4.87 -23.10
C LEU A 18 8.69 5.58 -24.37
N PRO A 19 9.05 5.04 -25.55
CA PRO A 19 8.66 5.63 -26.81
C PRO A 19 7.15 5.56 -27.00
N PRO A 20 6.54 6.51 -27.73
CA PRO A 20 5.15 6.40 -28.12
C PRO A 20 4.93 5.23 -29.06
N LEU A 21 3.76 4.62 -28.99
CA LEU A 21 3.35 3.61 -29.94
C LEU A 21 3.14 4.27 -31.31
N THR A 22 3.92 3.86 -32.29
CA THR A 22 3.90 4.43 -33.66
C THR A 22 3.47 3.44 -34.74
N GLN A 23 3.26 2.19 -34.37
CA GLN A 23 2.91 1.12 -35.30
C GLN A 23 1.81 0.23 -34.72
N GLN A 24 1.21 -0.59 -35.57
CA GLN A 24 0.28 -1.60 -35.14
C GLN A 24 1.02 -2.71 -34.38
N GLU A 25 0.49 -3.10 -33.25
CA GLU A 25 1.00 -4.18 -32.41
C GLU A 25 -0.10 -5.19 -32.10
N GLU A 26 0.31 -6.43 -31.90
CA GLU A 26 -0.58 -7.52 -31.50
C GLU A 26 -0.22 -7.96 -30.08
N ALA A 27 -1.22 -8.20 -29.24
CA ALA A 27 -1.06 -8.73 -27.89
C ALA A 27 -2.27 -9.58 -27.50
N ASP A 28 -2.09 -10.46 -26.51
CA ASP A 28 -3.22 -11.19 -25.91
C ASP A 28 -4.10 -10.23 -25.10
N VAL A 29 -3.47 -9.26 -24.44
CA VAL A 29 -4.16 -8.28 -23.61
C VAL A 29 -3.56 -6.89 -23.79
N CYS A 30 -4.42 -5.89 -23.99
CA CYS A 30 -4.06 -4.50 -23.96
C CYS A 30 -4.62 -3.85 -22.67
N VAL A 31 -3.74 -3.32 -21.85
CA VAL A 31 -4.08 -2.59 -20.60
C VAL A 31 -3.96 -1.09 -20.85
N ILE A 32 -5.03 -0.35 -20.60
CA ILE A 32 -5.05 1.09 -20.76
C ILE A 32 -4.83 1.76 -19.39
N GLY A 33 -3.73 2.49 -19.26
CA GLY A 33 -3.30 3.19 -18.06
C GLY A 33 -2.23 2.43 -17.26
N ALA A 34 -1.13 3.13 -16.94
CA ALA A 34 0.00 2.62 -16.15
C ALA A 34 -0.03 3.16 -14.71
N GLY A 35 -1.19 3.08 -14.06
CA GLY A 35 -1.36 3.26 -12.63
C GLY A 35 -1.22 1.93 -11.87
N PHE A 36 -1.46 1.93 -10.55
CA PHE A 36 -1.35 0.73 -9.70
C PHE A 36 -2.15 -0.44 -10.23
N PHE A 37 -3.41 -0.22 -10.58
CA PHE A 37 -4.28 -1.28 -11.07
C PHE A 37 -3.80 -1.85 -12.40
N GLY A 38 -3.51 -0.98 -13.38
CA GLY A 38 -3.09 -1.41 -14.71
C GLY A 38 -1.76 -2.15 -14.69
N LEU A 39 -0.77 -1.64 -13.94
CA LEU A 39 0.53 -2.30 -13.81
C LEU A 39 0.43 -3.64 -13.06
N SER A 40 -0.38 -3.72 -12.00
CA SER A 40 -0.59 -4.99 -11.28
C SER A 40 -1.25 -6.03 -12.16
N ALA A 41 -2.30 -5.66 -12.91
CA ALA A 41 -2.97 -6.57 -13.82
C ALA A 41 -2.04 -7.01 -14.96
N ALA A 42 -1.29 -6.07 -15.55
CA ALA A 42 -0.34 -6.37 -16.62
C ALA A 42 0.76 -7.32 -16.17
N LEU A 43 1.32 -7.08 -14.99
CA LEU A 43 2.38 -7.93 -14.43
C LEU A 43 1.86 -9.35 -14.17
N GLU A 44 0.71 -9.48 -13.51
CA GLU A 44 0.08 -10.76 -13.22
C GLU A 44 -0.20 -11.58 -14.49
N LEU A 45 -0.67 -10.94 -15.56
CA LEU A 45 -0.91 -11.57 -16.84
C LEU A 45 0.38 -11.97 -17.55
N ALA A 46 1.40 -11.10 -17.49
CA ALA A 46 2.72 -11.40 -18.07
C ALA A 46 3.40 -12.57 -17.35
N GLU A 47 3.32 -12.65 -16.03
CA GLU A 47 3.81 -13.78 -15.23
C GLU A 47 3.11 -15.10 -15.60
N LYS A 48 1.87 -15.02 -16.06
CA LYS A 48 1.12 -16.17 -16.60
C LYS A 48 1.39 -16.46 -18.09
N GLY A 49 2.43 -15.84 -18.66
CA GLY A 49 2.87 -16.08 -20.02
C GLY A 49 2.04 -15.39 -21.11
N LYS A 50 1.20 -14.41 -20.77
CA LYS A 50 0.46 -13.63 -21.76
C LYS A 50 1.33 -12.54 -22.36
N LYS A 51 1.19 -12.28 -23.65
CA LYS A 51 1.77 -11.09 -24.30
C LYS A 51 0.90 -9.88 -23.95
N VAL A 52 1.42 -9.00 -23.10
CA VAL A 52 0.69 -7.85 -22.60
C VAL A 52 1.31 -6.55 -23.11
N ILE A 53 0.47 -5.63 -23.57
CA ILE A 53 0.86 -4.26 -23.89
C ILE A 53 0.14 -3.32 -22.93
N VAL A 54 0.90 -2.41 -22.30
CA VAL A 54 0.35 -1.34 -21.47
C VAL A 54 0.45 -0.03 -22.23
N LEU A 55 -0.68 0.64 -22.43
CA LEU A 55 -0.74 1.96 -23.07
C LEU A 55 -1.01 3.03 -22.00
N GLU A 56 -0.11 3.99 -21.90
CA GLU A 56 -0.23 5.13 -20.98
C GLU A 56 -0.30 6.43 -21.79
N GLY A 57 -1.29 7.27 -21.49
CA GLY A 57 -1.52 8.50 -22.24
C GLY A 57 -0.54 9.63 -21.91
N ALA A 58 0.23 9.50 -20.82
CA ALA A 58 1.20 10.50 -20.39
C ALA A 58 2.52 9.86 -19.93
N ARG A 59 2.62 9.46 -18.66
CA ARG A 59 3.78 8.80 -18.07
C ARG A 59 3.31 7.78 -17.04
N VAL A 60 4.10 6.76 -16.77
CA VAL A 60 3.82 5.78 -15.71
C VAL A 60 3.57 6.50 -14.39
N GLY A 61 2.43 6.20 -13.76
CA GLY A 61 2.03 6.83 -12.51
C GLY A 61 1.61 8.30 -12.61
N PHE A 62 1.31 8.82 -13.79
CA PHE A 62 0.94 10.23 -13.98
C PHE A 62 -0.29 10.65 -13.16
N GLY A 63 -1.27 9.77 -13.02
CA GLY A 63 -2.51 10.03 -12.29
C GLY A 63 -2.35 9.95 -10.76
N ALA A 64 -3.39 9.48 -10.09
CA ALA A 64 -3.45 9.34 -8.62
C ALA A 64 -2.37 8.42 -8.06
N SER A 65 -1.99 7.38 -8.79
CA SER A 65 -0.97 6.42 -8.34
C SER A 65 0.39 7.05 -8.04
N GLY A 66 0.84 7.99 -8.84
CA GLY A 66 2.11 8.72 -8.62
C GLY A 66 2.00 9.90 -7.64
N ARG A 67 0.85 10.06 -6.99
CA ARG A 67 0.56 11.10 -5.99
C ARG A 67 0.20 10.52 -4.63
N SER A 68 0.32 9.18 -4.50
CA SER A 68 0.13 8.45 -3.26
C SER A 68 1.31 8.70 -2.31
N GLY A 69 1.04 8.72 -1.01
CA GLY A 69 2.07 8.80 0.04
C GLY A 69 2.98 7.57 0.14
N GLY A 70 2.72 6.53 -0.67
CA GLY A 70 3.52 5.31 -0.71
C GLY A 70 3.36 4.40 0.51
N GLN A 71 2.32 4.60 1.30
CA GLN A 71 2.05 3.78 2.47
C GLN A 71 1.27 2.53 2.08
N ALA A 72 1.83 1.36 2.35
CA ALA A 72 1.15 0.08 2.18
C ALA A 72 0.62 -0.38 3.54
N ILE A 73 -0.65 -0.10 3.80
CA ILE A 73 -1.33 -0.35 5.07
C ILE A 73 -2.42 -1.39 4.81
N ASN A 74 -2.49 -2.41 5.67
CA ASN A 74 -3.58 -3.39 5.61
C ASN A 74 -4.91 -2.78 6.08
N GLY A 75 -6.01 -3.36 5.63
CA GLY A 75 -7.37 -2.89 5.92
C GLY A 75 -7.95 -2.05 4.80
N PHE A 76 -9.04 -1.37 5.11
CA PHE A 76 -9.82 -0.54 4.20
C PHE A 76 -10.13 0.80 4.86
N GLU A 77 -10.81 1.70 4.15
CA GLU A 77 -11.12 3.05 4.63
C GLU A 77 -11.95 3.03 5.92
N GLU A 78 -12.96 2.18 5.97
CA GLU A 78 -13.79 2.00 7.16
C GLU A 78 -13.21 0.93 8.10
N GLY A 79 -13.57 1.00 9.37
CA GLY A 79 -13.19 0.02 10.36
C GLY A 79 -13.77 -1.37 10.07
N ILE A 80 -13.13 -2.39 10.61
CA ILE A 80 -13.55 -3.77 10.36
C ILE A 80 -14.96 -4.07 10.90
N ASP A 81 -15.36 -3.41 11.96
CA ASP A 81 -16.69 -3.59 12.56
C ASP A 81 -17.80 -3.14 11.61
N GLU A 82 -17.57 -2.05 10.86
CA GLU A 82 -18.48 -1.59 9.81
C GLU A 82 -18.59 -2.61 8.68
N TYR A 83 -17.49 -3.23 8.28
CA TYR A 83 -17.53 -4.31 7.27
C TYR A 83 -18.26 -5.55 7.79
N ILE A 84 -18.04 -5.94 9.05
CA ILE A 84 -18.77 -7.05 9.66
C ILE A 84 -20.28 -6.75 9.67
N ALA A 85 -20.67 -5.52 10.01
CA ALA A 85 -22.07 -5.10 10.02
C ALA A 85 -22.70 -5.12 8.60
N GLN A 86 -21.93 -4.73 7.57
CA GLN A 86 -22.43 -4.65 6.20
C GLN A 86 -22.49 -6.00 5.48
N VAL A 87 -21.48 -6.85 5.64
CA VAL A 87 -21.33 -8.07 4.82
C VAL A 87 -21.28 -9.37 5.63
N GLY A 88 -21.29 -9.28 6.95
CA GLY A 88 -21.14 -10.41 7.88
C GLY A 88 -19.68 -10.82 8.09
N PHE A 89 -19.44 -11.53 9.21
CA PHE A 89 -18.09 -11.88 9.66
C PHE A 89 -17.25 -12.62 8.62
N ASP A 90 -17.80 -13.67 8.00
CA ASP A 90 -17.03 -14.51 7.07
C ASP A 90 -16.51 -13.73 5.84
N LYS A 91 -17.32 -12.81 5.34
CA LYS A 91 -16.91 -11.97 4.20
C LYS A 91 -15.95 -10.87 4.63
N ALA A 92 -16.17 -10.25 5.78
CA ALA A 92 -15.27 -9.26 6.35
C ALA A 92 -13.88 -9.87 6.64
N LYS A 93 -13.85 -11.11 7.17
CA LYS A 93 -12.59 -11.85 7.37
C LYS A 93 -11.84 -12.09 6.07
N LYS A 94 -12.54 -12.47 5.00
CA LYS A 94 -11.91 -12.63 3.67
C LYS A 94 -11.36 -11.31 3.14
N LEU A 95 -12.08 -10.22 3.30
CA LEU A 95 -11.58 -8.89 2.92
C LEU A 95 -10.32 -8.52 3.72
N TRP A 96 -10.32 -8.78 5.02
CA TRP A 96 -9.15 -8.58 5.87
C TRP A 96 -7.95 -9.38 5.37
N ASP A 97 -8.12 -10.69 5.12
CA ASP A 97 -7.06 -11.56 4.64
C ASP A 97 -6.52 -11.10 3.28
N MET A 98 -7.39 -10.68 2.35
CA MET A 98 -6.98 -10.09 1.08
C MET A 98 -6.15 -8.81 1.24
N SER A 99 -6.44 -8.00 2.25
CA SER A 99 -5.65 -6.79 2.52
C SER A 99 -4.23 -7.10 3.01
N LEU A 100 -4.07 -8.17 3.79
CA LEU A 100 -2.76 -8.67 4.22
C LEU A 100 -2.00 -9.28 3.04
N GLU A 101 -2.65 -10.14 2.26
CA GLU A 101 -2.07 -10.76 1.05
C GLU A 101 -1.58 -9.70 0.06
N ALA A 102 -2.32 -8.58 -0.08
CA ALA A 102 -1.90 -7.49 -0.96
C ALA A 102 -0.54 -6.88 -0.56
N ILE A 103 -0.26 -6.78 0.74
CA ILE A 103 1.04 -6.30 1.24
C ILE A 103 2.13 -7.35 1.00
N ASP A 104 1.84 -8.62 1.24
CA ASP A 104 2.78 -9.71 0.99
C ASP A 104 3.15 -9.79 -0.51
N ILE A 105 2.18 -9.63 -1.42
CA ILE A 105 2.42 -9.56 -2.87
C ILE A 105 3.34 -8.38 -3.24
N ILE A 106 3.17 -7.21 -2.61
CA ILE A 106 4.05 -6.06 -2.83
C ILE A 106 5.48 -6.40 -2.40
N ASP A 107 5.66 -6.94 -1.20
CA ASP A 107 6.96 -7.32 -0.64
C ASP A 107 7.67 -8.36 -1.55
N GLU A 108 6.96 -9.39 -1.95
CA GLU A 108 7.44 -10.43 -2.87
C GLU A 108 7.87 -9.87 -4.23
N ARG A 109 7.07 -8.99 -4.82
CA ARG A 109 7.39 -8.35 -6.10
C ARG A 109 8.60 -7.43 -6.01
N ILE A 110 8.72 -6.66 -4.93
CA ILE A 110 9.90 -5.83 -4.68
C ILE A 110 11.15 -6.70 -4.62
N ALA A 111 11.11 -7.81 -3.88
CA ALA A 111 12.24 -8.75 -3.77
C ALA A 111 12.53 -9.45 -5.11
N LYS A 112 11.51 -9.98 -5.78
CA LYS A 112 11.64 -10.73 -7.04
C LYS A 112 12.25 -9.90 -8.17
N TYR A 113 11.84 -8.64 -8.28
CA TYR A 113 12.26 -7.74 -9.37
C TYR A 113 13.35 -6.75 -8.97
N GLY A 114 13.82 -6.76 -7.73
CA GLY A 114 14.83 -5.85 -7.22
C GLY A 114 14.40 -4.38 -7.31
N ILE A 115 13.13 -4.09 -7.02
CA ILE A 115 12.56 -2.74 -7.17
C ILE A 115 13.16 -1.80 -6.14
N GLN A 116 13.80 -0.73 -6.61
CA GLN A 116 14.42 0.29 -5.76
C GLN A 116 13.39 1.36 -5.38
N CYS A 117 12.62 1.11 -4.33
CA CYS A 117 11.52 1.99 -3.89
C CYS A 117 11.61 2.38 -2.41
N ASP A 118 12.78 2.22 -1.79
CA ASP A 118 13.00 2.53 -0.36
C ASP A 118 12.01 1.80 0.57
N TRP A 119 11.66 0.57 0.21
CA TRP A 119 10.69 -0.24 0.96
C TRP A 119 11.12 -0.45 2.41
N LYS A 120 10.26 -0.08 3.34
CA LYS A 120 10.45 -0.28 4.78
C LYS A 120 9.21 -0.92 5.38
N LYS A 121 9.41 -1.93 6.20
CA LYS A 121 8.30 -2.63 6.87
C LYS A 121 7.84 -1.86 8.10
N GLY A 122 6.53 -1.84 8.27
CA GLY A 122 5.85 -1.25 9.41
C GLY A 122 5.53 0.24 9.26
N TYR A 123 4.53 0.65 9.98
CA TYR A 123 4.15 2.03 10.20
C TYR A 123 3.71 2.19 11.65
N ALA A 124 3.58 3.41 12.13
CA ALA A 124 3.14 3.64 13.49
C ALA A 124 1.99 4.66 13.53
N THR A 125 0.95 4.32 14.28
CA THR A 125 -0.09 5.25 14.69
C THR A 125 0.24 5.81 16.06
N LEU A 126 0.31 7.14 16.19
CA LEU A 126 0.84 7.81 17.37
C LEU A 126 -0.29 8.42 18.19
N ALA A 127 -0.22 8.26 19.52
CA ALA A 127 -1.15 8.81 20.47
C ALA A 127 -0.60 10.11 21.09
N LEU A 128 -1.33 11.22 20.94
CA LEU A 128 -0.99 12.51 21.55
C LEU A 128 -1.48 12.64 22.99
N ASN A 129 -2.40 11.79 23.43
CA ASN A 129 -2.97 11.78 24.77
C ASN A 129 -3.42 10.38 25.16
N GLU A 130 -3.70 10.18 26.46
CA GLU A 130 -4.08 8.87 27.02
C GLU A 130 -5.34 8.30 26.37
N ARG A 131 -6.36 9.10 26.09
CA ARG A 131 -7.57 8.64 25.42
C ARG A 131 -7.26 7.99 24.07
N ARG A 132 -6.35 8.60 23.29
CA ARG A 132 -5.91 8.00 22.00
C ARG A 132 -5.08 6.76 22.22
N MET A 133 -4.34 6.69 23.30
CA MET A 133 -3.60 5.49 23.65
C MET A 133 -4.54 4.33 24.01
N ASP A 134 -5.60 4.62 24.76
CA ASP A 134 -6.63 3.63 25.06
C ASP A 134 -7.32 3.11 23.79
N ASP A 135 -7.66 3.98 22.83
CA ASP A 135 -8.22 3.59 21.52
C ASP A 135 -7.26 2.63 20.78
N LEU A 136 -5.95 2.86 20.81
CA LEU A 136 -4.95 1.98 20.18
C LEU A 136 -4.80 0.64 20.89
N ILE A 137 -4.88 0.62 22.20
CA ILE A 137 -4.86 -0.62 23.00
C ILE A 137 -6.10 -1.47 22.68
N GLU A 138 -7.26 -0.84 22.56
CA GLU A 138 -8.49 -1.55 22.16
C GLU A 138 -8.41 -2.08 20.73
N MET A 139 -7.86 -1.30 19.81
CA MET A 139 -7.63 -1.73 18.42
C MET A 139 -6.72 -2.97 18.34
N GLU A 140 -5.61 -2.98 19.07
CA GLU A 140 -4.70 -4.13 19.11
C GLU A 140 -5.41 -5.37 19.63
N LYS A 141 -6.10 -5.26 20.77
CA LYS A 141 -6.86 -6.36 21.38
C LYS A 141 -7.97 -6.87 20.45
N ALA A 142 -8.74 -5.97 19.85
CA ALA A 142 -9.82 -6.33 18.93
C ALA A 142 -9.29 -7.05 17.69
N SER A 143 -8.20 -6.56 17.09
CA SER A 143 -7.57 -7.20 15.93
C SER A 143 -7.08 -8.61 16.24
N HIS A 144 -6.46 -8.79 17.41
CA HIS A 144 -6.03 -10.10 17.87
C HIS A 144 -7.23 -11.03 18.15
N ALA A 145 -8.23 -10.57 18.90
CA ALA A 145 -9.39 -11.38 19.27
C ALA A 145 -10.26 -11.75 18.06
N THR A 146 -10.44 -10.83 17.10
CA THR A 146 -11.34 -11.02 15.95
C THR A 146 -10.70 -11.83 14.83
N PHE A 147 -9.40 -11.58 14.53
CA PHE A 147 -8.73 -12.15 13.37
C PHE A 147 -7.46 -12.94 13.69
N GLY A 148 -7.06 -13.03 14.96
CA GLY A 148 -5.77 -13.63 15.36
C GLY A 148 -4.56 -12.85 14.85
N TYR A 149 -4.72 -11.54 14.60
CA TYR A 149 -3.63 -10.72 14.08
C TYR A 149 -2.72 -10.26 15.22
N ASP A 150 -1.48 -10.74 15.23
CA ASP A 150 -0.50 -10.58 16.30
C ASP A 150 0.71 -9.69 15.91
N LYS A 151 0.67 -9.05 14.74
CA LYS A 151 1.78 -8.24 14.25
C LYS A 151 1.76 -6.80 14.77
N MET A 152 0.75 -6.39 15.51
CA MET A 152 0.68 -5.08 16.17
C MET A 152 1.54 -5.06 17.43
N GLN A 153 2.20 -3.94 17.71
CA GLN A 153 3.04 -3.77 18.90
C GLN A 153 2.78 -2.41 19.54
N LEU A 154 2.29 -2.43 20.76
CA LEU A 154 2.16 -1.22 21.56
C LEU A 154 3.53 -0.67 21.98
N TRP A 155 3.75 0.59 21.77
CA TRP A 155 4.95 1.29 22.16
C TRP A 155 4.63 2.37 23.18
N ASP A 156 5.42 2.40 24.26
CA ASP A 156 5.35 3.45 25.26
C ASP A 156 6.08 4.73 24.82
N LYS A 157 5.93 5.77 25.61
CA LYS A 157 6.56 7.08 25.40
C LYS A 157 8.08 6.97 25.28
N ALA A 158 8.72 6.12 26.08
CA ALA A 158 10.17 6.00 26.11
C ALA A 158 10.71 5.41 24.81
N LYS A 159 10.05 4.35 24.31
CA LYS A 159 10.39 3.71 23.05
C LYS A 159 10.17 4.65 21.86
N LEU A 160 9.08 5.40 21.86
CA LEU A 160 8.80 6.38 20.80
C LEU A 160 9.83 7.52 20.79
N LYS A 161 10.20 8.04 21.96
CA LYS A 161 11.22 9.08 22.07
C LYS A 161 12.56 8.67 21.46
N GLN A 162 12.98 7.43 21.68
CA GLN A 162 14.22 6.90 21.10
C GLN A 162 14.13 6.79 19.56
N ARG A 163 12.97 6.49 19.01
CA ARG A 163 12.77 6.29 17.58
C ARG A 163 12.50 7.57 16.79
N LEU A 164 11.72 8.48 17.35
CA LEU A 164 11.25 9.67 16.66
C LEU A 164 11.95 10.97 17.13
N GLY A 165 12.71 10.92 18.23
CA GLY A 165 13.36 12.11 18.79
C GLY A 165 12.37 13.13 19.38
N SER A 166 11.11 12.74 19.62
CA SER A 166 10.05 13.61 20.14
C SER A 166 9.44 13.02 21.40
N ASP A 167 9.05 13.87 22.34
CA ASP A 167 8.43 13.49 23.61
C ASP A 167 6.98 13.97 23.76
N ILE A 168 6.38 14.46 22.67
CA ILE A 168 4.99 14.91 22.68
C ILE A 168 3.98 13.75 22.70
N TYR A 169 4.37 12.58 22.24
CA TYR A 169 3.51 11.40 22.17
C TYR A 169 3.54 10.61 23.47
N VAL A 170 2.39 10.13 23.91
CA VAL A 170 2.26 9.30 25.13
C VAL A 170 2.49 7.82 24.84
N GLY A 171 2.25 7.40 23.60
CA GLY A 171 2.43 6.03 23.13
C GLY A 171 2.08 5.91 21.66
N GLY A 172 2.05 4.67 21.15
CA GLY A 172 1.70 4.35 19.76
C GLY A 172 1.52 2.86 19.53
N LEU A 173 1.02 2.51 18.37
CA LEU A 173 0.78 1.17 17.87
C LEU A 173 1.46 0.99 16.52
#